data_6f94603d2a45722c08469b19385e2ed1
#
_entry.id   6f94603d2a45722c08469b19385e2ed1
#
_cell.length_a   1.000
_cell.length_b   1.000
_cell.length_c   1.000
_cell.angle_alpha   90.00
_cell.angle_beta   90.00
_cell.angle_gamma   90.00
#
_symmetry.space_group_name_H-M   'P 1'
#
loop_
_entity.id
_entity.type
_entity.pdbx_description
1 polymer ?
#
loop_
_entity_poly.entity_id
_entity_poly.type
_entity_poly.pdbx_seq_one_letter_code
_entity_poly.pdbx_strand_id
1 'polypeptide(L)'
;MKQYDVGVLALRGHYHCNIAWEPTMKWLESQIPNSKFVLHSYNFDGLENAFQNDELDFLLTSPGQATTFARRLPINWLATQKKGHELPLSKAIASSVIVRADSPYHSLQDIEYAKIAAVSEKAFGGFIAFHFEMDKLGYFNSSFFDRIQFTGPPTDNLIRSVENGELDVAIAPACTLEEMVEEGFIDRSDFRVLGQQDHDGFTCAVSTPLYPNWTFAKTDRASNEIGKKVTQALLAMPANAFAAESANNVGWTLPESSLNVDKVYQHFDMHPLQKPWTQQMEDWLHRNPYLALMLIAGLFGLNIYHVLLELRFKRSKKVLRKTLEDLREKSTMLEHAQRIMIVGELGSSLAHEINQPLSAIKNYSQGVKLRIEKGNKSEDLLPVMEKIQQQVTVASDIIQRLRDLIHKKPIEKRRFWLGTLVNDTYRLIEPDFHRSNITIEINSNGEPNMVSADYTGLQQLLLNLLNNAKDACIKMGKITDPLVVRIELIYLPDQVRIMIIDNGIGIEDETTPLEQAFYTTKKDGLGLGLAICRDVIENHDGIMKYSSVKPRGCCVEVILPYQKG
;
A
#
# COMPACT_ATOMS: atom_id res chain seq x y z
N MET A 1 -56.32 23.69 -46.26
CA MET A 1 -56.11 23.18 -44.87
C MET A 1 -54.63 23.05 -44.69
N LYS A 2 -54.04 23.73 -43.70
CA LYS A 2 -52.61 23.66 -43.46
C LYS A 2 -52.34 22.49 -42.53
N GLN A 3 -51.38 21.62 -42.90
CA GLN A 3 -50.97 20.47 -42.09
C GLN A 3 -49.84 20.87 -41.15
N TYR A 4 -49.86 20.33 -39.92
CA TYR A 4 -48.85 20.45 -38.90
C TYR A 4 -48.50 19.06 -38.36
N ASP A 5 -47.22 18.73 -38.33
CA ASP A 5 -46.72 17.44 -37.91
C ASP A 5 -46.33 17.50 -36.41
N VAL A 6 -46.94 16.62 -35.61
CA VAL A 6 -46.77 16.58 -34.16
C VAL A 6 -46.06 15.29 -33.76
N GLY A 7 -44.82 15.41 -33.27
CA GLY A 7 -44.06 14.29 -32.73
C GLY A 7 -44.42 14.00 -31.28
N VAL A 8 -44.74 12.76 -30.97
CA VAL A 8 -45.11 12.33 -29.62
C VAL A 8 -44.24 11.16 -29.18
N LEU A 9 -43.73 11.23 -27.97
CA LEU A 9 -42.94 10.15 -27.34
C LEU A 9 -43.86 8.98 -26.94
N ALA A 10 -43.62 7.78 -27.46
CA ALA A 10 -44.47 6.60 -27.31
C ALA A 10 -43.87 5.62 -26.26
N LEU A 11 -43.89 5.97 -24.96
CA LEU A 11 -43.34 5.13 -23.88
C LEU A 11 -44.08 3.79 -23.69
N ARG A 12 -45.40 3.78 -23.85
CA ARG A 12 -46.25 2.58 -23.77
C ARG A 12 -46.52 1.95 -25.16
N GLY A 13 -45.69 2.31 -26.15
CA GLY A 13 -45.80 1.83 -27.54
C GLY A 13 -46.67 2.67 -28.44
N HIS A 14 -46.56 2.46 -29.77
CA HIS A 14 -47.24 3.26 -30.81
C HIS A 14 -48.75 3.19 -30.73
N TYR A 15 -49.31 2.01 -30.47
CA TYR A 15 -50.76 1.82 -30.39
C TYR A 15 -51.39 2.65 -29.26
N HIS A 16 -50.84 2.53 -28.07
CA HIS A 16 -51.28 3.28 -26.89
C HIS A 16 -51.12 4.80 -27.10
N CYS A 17 -49.97 5.22 -27.66
CA CYS A 17 -49.72 6.62 -27.97
C CYS A 17 -50.78 7.22 -28.90
N ASN A 18 -51.21 6.49 -29.93
CA ASN A 18 -52.22 6.95 -30.85
C ASN A 18 -53.59 7.07 -30.18
N ILE A 19 -54.02 6.08 -29.39
CA ILE A 19 -55.29 6.14 -28.65
C ILE A 19 -55.32 7.32 -27.68
N ALA A 20 -54.24 7.54 -26.97
CA ALA A 20 -54.14 8.60 -25.97
C ALA A 20 -54.14 10.01 -26.59
N TRP A 21 -53.42 10.21 -27.70
CA TRP A 21 -53.15 11.56 -28.20
C TRP A 21 -53.86 11.96 -29.50
N GLU A 22 -54.38 11.01 -30.29
CA GLU A 22 -55.21 11.34 -31.47
C GLU A 22 -56.41 12.23 -31.13
N PRO A 23 -57.14 12.01 -30.00
CA PRO A 23 -58.22 12.91 -29.58
C PRO A 23 -57.77 14.35 -29.31
N THR A 24 -56.53 14.53 -28.80
CA THR A 24 -55.95 15.87 -28.61
C THR A 24 -55.70 16.55 -29.96
N MET A 25 -55.23 15.82 -30.97
CA MET A 25 -55.10 16.37 -32.34
C MET A 25 -56.45 16.83 -32.88
N LYS A 26 -57.48 16.02 -32.73
CA LYS A 26 -58.85 16.36 -33.12
C LYS A 26 -59.45 17.56 -32.36
N TRP A 27 -59.13 17.65 -31.05
CA TRP A 27 -59.48 18.82 -30.27
C TRP A 27 -58.84 20.10 -30.86
N LEU A 28 -57.55 20.10 -31.16
CA LEU A 28 -56.85 21.22 -31.77
C LEU A 28 -57.43 21.60 -33.10
N GLU A 29 -57.80 20.62 -33.97
CA GLU A 29 -58.44 20.83 -35.22
C GLU A 29 -59.82 21.51 -35.05
N SER A 30 -60.59 21.14 -34.05
CA SER A 30 -61.89 21.72 -33.72
C SER A 30 -61.79 23.17 -33.25
N GLN A 31 -60.70 23.54 -32.55
CA GLN A 31 -60.48 24.89 -32.03
C GLN A 31 -59.78 25.83 -33.05
N ILE A 32 -59.04 25.26 -34.00
CA ILE A 32 -58.25 26.03 -34.98
C ILE A 32 -58.71 25.72 -36.40
N PRO A 33 -59.62 26.53 -36.96
CA PRO A 33 -60.16 26.30 -38.29
C PRO A 33 -59.07 26.25 -39.36
N ASN A 34 -59.29 25.43 -40.40
CA ASN A 34 -58.40 25.21 -41.53
C ASN A 34 -57.00 24.62 -41.18
N SER A 35 -56.86 24.00 -40.02
CA SER A 35 -55.66 23.31 -39.60
C SER A 35 -55.91 21.81 -39.52
N LYS A 36 -54.89 21.02 -39.84
CA LYS A 36 -54.82 19.57 -39.60
C LYS A 36 -53.61 19.24 -38.81
N PHE A 37 -53.75 18.48 -37.72
CA PHE A 37 -52.65 18.03 -36.87
C PHE A 37 -52.46 16.54 -37.10
N VAL A 38 -51.28 16.15 -37.60
CA VAL A 38 -50.92 14.75 -37.87
C VAL A 38 -49.97 14.26 -36.76
N LEU A 39 -50.42 13.24 -36.05
CA LEU A 39 -49.63 12.62 -34.96
C LEU A 39 -48.64 11.62 -35.53
N HIS A 40 -47.40 11.74 -35.10
CA HIS A 40 -46.31 10.81 -35.36
C HIS A 40 -45.76 10.31 -34.02
N SER A 41 -45.87 9.01 -33.78
CA SER A 41 -45.40 8.40 -32.55
C SER A 41 -43.97 7.86 -32.67
N TYR A 42 -43.10 8.19 -31.74
CA TYR A 42 -41.66 7.87 -31.76
C TYR A 42 -41.17 7.28 -30.45
N ASN A 43 -40.11 6.49 -30.51
CA ASN A 43 -39.27 6.22 -29.35
C ASN A 43 -38.33 7.41 -29.08
N PHE A 44 -37.48 7.34 -28.04
CA PHE A 44 -36.59 8.44 -27.66
C PHE A 44 -35.70 8.93 -28.83
N ASP A 45 -35.01 8.00 -29.49
CA ASP A 45 -34.07 8.32 -30.58
C ASP A 45 -34.79 8.77 -31.83
N GLY A 46 -35.91 8.14 -32.15
CA GLY A 46 -36.75 8.51 -33.30
C GLY A 46 -37.27 9.94 -33.19
N LEU A 47 -37.76 10.35 -32.00
CA LEU A 47 -38.24 11.70 -31.77
C LEU A 47 -37.11 12.74 -31.85
N GLU A 48 -35.92 12.40 -31.29
CA GLU A 48 -34.73 13.25 -31.38
C GLU A 48 -34.30 13.43 -32.85
N ASN A 49 -34.23 12.35 -33.62
CA ASN A 49 -33.86 12.39 -35.02
C ASN A 49 -34.88 13.19 -35.87
N ALA A 50 -36.19 12.94 -35.72
CA ALA A 50 -37.23 13.68 -36.45
C ALA A 50 -37.19 15.18 -36.11
N PHE A 51 -36.90 15.54 -34.87
CA PHE A 51 -36.75 16.92 -34.47
C PHE A 51 -35.46 17.56 -35.03
N GLN A 52 -34.34 16.88 -35.01
CA GLN A 52 -33.07 17.36 -35.57
C GLN A 52 -33.13 17.53 -37.11
N ASN A 53 -33.90 16.67 -37.78
CA ASN A 53 -34.10 16.74 -39.22
C ASN A 53 -35.13 17.78 -39.64
N ASP A 54 -35.66 18.58 -38.68
CA ASP A 54 -36.66 19.62 -38.94
C ASP A 54 -37.98 19.07 -39.59
N GLU A 55 -38.41 17.86 -39.17
CA GLU A 55 -39.59 17.18 -39.67
C GLU A 55 -40.87 17.58 -38.93
N LEU A 56 -40.77 18.14 -37.72
CA LEU A 56 -41.87 18.35 -36.80
C LEU A 56 -42.17 19.82 -36.55
N ASP A 57 -43.45 20.19 -36.54
CA ASP A 57 -43.93 21.52 -36.18
C ASP A 57 -44.16 21.65 -34.67
N PHE A 58 -44.57 20.56 -34.02
CA PHE A 58 -44.83 20.50 -32.58
C PHE A 58 -44.28 19.21 -31.99
N LEU A 59 -44.05 19.27 -30.65
CA LEU A 59 -43.55 18.17 -29.87
C LEU A 59 -44.40 17.98 -28.60
N LEU A 60 -44.66 16.73 -28.26
CA LEU A 60 -45.22 16.34 -26.97
C LEU A 60 -44.34 15.25 -26.35
N THR A 61 -43.65 15.59 -25.29
CA THR A 61 -42.64 14.71 -24.72
C THR A 61 -42.47 14.88 -23.22
N SER A 62 -41.69 13.98 -22.61
CA SER A 62 -41.35 14.01 -21.21
C SER A 62 -40.49 15.23 -20.85
N PRO A 63 -40.50 15.68 -19.57
CA PRO A 63 -39.78 16.88 -19.14
C PRO A 63 -38.26 16.77 -19.37
N GLY A 64 -37.68 15.59 -19.24
CA GLY A 64 -36.24 15.38 -19.45
C GLY A 64 -35.83 15.61 -20.90
N GLN A 65 -36.55 14.98 -21.85
CA GLN A 65 -36.29 15.15 -23.28
C GLN A 65 -36.65 16.58 -23.75
N ALA A 66 -37.76 17.17 -23.25
CA ALA A 66 -38.11 18.55 -23.52
C ALA A 66 -37.00 19.52 -23.06
N THR A 67 -36.44 19.34 -21.85
CA THR A 67 -35.32 20.14 -21.35
C THR A 67 -34.10 20.00 -22.24
N THR A 68 -33.73 18.76 -22.63
CA THR A 68 -32.60 18.50 -23.52
C THR A 68 -32.77 19.21 -24.87
N PHE A 69 -33.95 19.14 -25.48
CA PHE A 69 -34.23 19.82 -26.73
C PHE A 69 -34.17 21.34 -26.59
N ALA A 70 -34.80 21.92 -25.57
CA ALA A 70 -34.81 23.37 -25.34
C ALA A 70 -33.41 23.99 -25.09
N ARG A 71 -32.41 23.17 -24.71
CA ARG A 71 -31.03 23.63 -24.51
C ARG A 71 -30.13 23.43 -25.73
N ARG A 72 -30.55 22.60 -26.71
CA ARG A 72 -29.78 22.31 -27.93
C ARG A 72 -30.31 23.03 -29.17
N LEU A 73 -31.64 23.16 -29.27
CA LEU A 73 -32.31 23.64 -30.45
C LEU A 73 -33.39 24.70 -30.08
N PRO A 74 -33.75 25.60 -30.98
CA PRO A 74 -34.79 26.58 -30.71
C PRO A 74 -36.16 25.90 -30.61
N ILE A 75 -36.74 25.92 -29.43
CA ILE A 75 -38.05 25.35 -29.09
C ILE A 75 -38.74 26.28 -28.07
N ASN A 76 -40.04 26.43 -28.23
CA ASN A 76 -40.86 27.21 -27.32
C ASN A 76 -41.90 26.30 -26.64
N TRP A 77 -41.88 26.25 -25.33
CA TRP A 77 -42.84 25.50 -24.54
C TRP A 77 -44.17 26.26 -24.52
N LEU A 78 -45.26 25.56 -24.85
CA LEU A 78 -46.57 26.13 -24.99
C LEU A 78 -47.46 25.85 -23.77
N ALA A 79 -47.45 24.61 -23.27
CA ALA A 79 -48.27 24.18 -22.16
C ALA A 79 -47.70 22.95 -21.47
N THR A 80 -47.97 22.78 -20.16
CA THR A 80 -47.67 21.57 -19.39
C THR A 80 -48.97 20.86 -19.01
N GLN A 81 -49.00 19.54 -19.16
CA GLN A 81 -50.13 18.70 -18.82
C GLN A 81 -50.41 18.70 -17.30
N LYS A 82 -51.68 18.70 -16.89
CA LYS A 82 -52.11 18.51 -15.52
C LYS A 82 -52.62 17.11 -15.26
N LYS A 83 -52.35 16.52 -14.11
CA LYS A 83 -52.86 15.23 -13.66
C LYS A 83 -53.53 15.34 -12.29
N GLY A 84 -54.50 14.47 -11.97
CA GLY A 84 -55.26 14.45 -10.73
C GLY A 84 -56.61 15.16 -10.83
N HIS A 85 -57.65 14.62 -10.20
CA HIS A 85 -59.01 15.13 -10.28
C HIS A 85 -59.32 16.19 -9.21
N GLU A 86 -58.92 15.97 -7.95
CA GLU A 86 -59.27 16.87 -6.86
C GLU A 86 -58.32 18.07 -6.77
N LEU A 87 -57.00 17.83 -6.95
CA LEU A 87 -55.95 18.84 -7.01
C LEU A 87 -55.15 18.67 -8.30
N PRO A 88 -55.49 19.40 -9.37
CA PRO A 88 -54.76 19.29 -10.61
C PRO A 88 -53.31 19.70 -10.49
N LEU A 89 -52.40 18.73 -10.64
CA LEU A 89 -50.95 18.93 -10.45
C LEU A 89 -50.25 19.08 -11.81
N SER A 90 -49.43 20.10 -11.95
CA SER A 90 -48.50 20.29 -13.07
C SER A 90 -47.20 19.48 -12.92
N LYS A 91 -46.97 18.88 -11.76
CA LYS A 91 -45.86 17.98 -11.45
C LYS A 91 -46.43 16.59 -11.23
N ALA A 92 -46.13 15.67 -12.11
CA ALA A 92 -46.68 14.31 -12.06
C ALA A 92 -45.67 13.25 -12.59
N ILE A 93 -44.46 13.65 -12.90
CA ILE A 93 -43.41 12.71 -13.33
C ILE A 93 -42.55 12.32 -12.11
N ALA A 94 -42.39 11.03 -11.89
CA ALA A 94 -41.55 10.42 -10.86
C ALA A 94 -41.18 9.00 -11.31
N SER A 95 -40.33 8.34 -10.53
CA SER A 95 -40.04 6.92 -10.70
C SER A 95 -40.78 6.09 -9.66
N SER A 96 -41.31 4.94 -10.07
CA SER A 96 -41.87 3.92 -9.21
C SER A 96 -40.99 2.67 -9.25
N VAL A 97 -40.48 2.22 -8.08
CA VAL A 97 -39.68 1.01 -7.94
C VAL A 97 -40.61 -0.13 -7.56
N ILE A 98 -40.94 -0.98 -8.54
CA ILE A 98 -42.00 -1.97 -8.48
C ILE A 98 -41.40 -3.36 -8.31
N VAL A 99 -41.91 -4.10 -7.34
CA VAL A 99 -41.55 -5.50 -7.05
C VAL A 99 -42.83 -6.33 -6.91
N ARG A 100 -42.74 -7.64 -6.98
CA ARG A 100 -43.87 -8.53 -6.61
C ARG A 100 -44.20 -8.38 -5.14
N ALA A 101 -45.47 -8.49 -4.80
CA ALA A 101 -45.96 -8.40 -3.42
C ALA A 101 -45.35 -9.47 -2.50
N ASP A 102 -45.11 -10.68 -3.04
CA ASP A 102 -44.55 -11.83 -2.31
C ASP A 102 -42.99 -11.85 -2.30
N SER A 103 -42.33 -10.86 -2.91
CA SER A 103 -40.88 -10.78 -2.96
C SER A 103 -40.24 -10.46 -1.62
N PRO A 104 -38.97 -10.82 -1.38
CA PRO A 104 -38.26 -10.52 -0.15
C PRO A 104 -37.86 -9.05 0.00
N TYR A 105 -38.09 -8.22 -1.02
CA TYR A 105 -37.67 -6.82 -1.04
C TYR A 105 -38.71 -5.93 -0.36
N HIS A 106 -38.33 -5.25 0.72
CA HIS A 106 -39.23 -4.38 1.51
C HIS A 106 -38.79 -2.92 1.55
N SER A 107 -37.52 -2.65 1.26
CA SER A 107 -36.92 -1.32 1.20
C SER A 107 -36.12 -1.10 -0.09
N LEU A 108 -35.77 0.16 -0.37
CA LEU A 108 -34.92 0.48 -1.53
C LEU A 108 -33.50 -0.10 -1.40
N GLN A 109 -32.99 -0.27 -0.18
CA GLN A 109 -31.66 -0.84 0.03
C GLN A 109 -31.61 -2.35 -0.26
N ASP A 110 -32.73 -3.06 -0.14
CA ASP A 110 -32.77 -4.52 -0.32
C ASP A 110 -32.48 -4.94 -1.76
N ILE A 111 -32.64 -4.02 -2.71
CA ILE A 111 -32.51 -4.33 -4.15
C ILE A 111 -31.05 -4.30 -4.65
N GLU A 112 -30.06 -4.12 -3.80
CA GLU A 112 -28.66 -3.97 -4.21
C GLU A 112 -28.17 -5.09 -5.16
N TYR A 113 -28.65 -6.31 -4.94
CA TYR A 113 -28.25 -7.48 -5.74
C TYR A 113 -29.39 -8.05 -6.58
N ALA A 114 -30.51 -7.35 -6.65
CA ALA A 114 -31.67 -7.76 -7.43
C ALA A 114 -31.42 -7.65 -8.94
N LYS A 115 -32.17 -8.42 -9.73
CA LYS A 115 -32.22 -8.31 -11.19
C LYS A 115 -33.17 -7.16 -11.57
N ILE A 116 -32.61 -6.03 -11.94
CA ILE A 116 -33.34 -4.77 -12.14
C ILE A 116 -33.35 -4.38 -13.61
N ALA A 117 -34.48 -3.86 -14.05
CA ALA A 117 -34.59 -3.25 -15.37
C ALA A 117 -35.38 -1.93 -15.36
N ALA A 118 -35.10 -1.11 -16.37
CA ALA A 118 -35.79 0.13 -16.68
C ALA A 118 -36.08 0.18 -18.19
N VAL A 119 -36.96 1.11 -18.64
CA VAL A 119 -37.34 1.17 -20.05
C VAL A 119 -36.20 1.72 -20.91
N SER A 120 -35.47 2.74 -20.45
CA SER A 120 -34.38 3.40 -21.18
C SER A 120 -33.54 4.24 -20.23
N GLU A 121 -32.23 4.34 -20.50
CA GLU A 121 -31.31 5.26 -19.83
C GLU A 121 -31.71 6.74 -20.01
N LYS A 122 -32.45 7.06 -21.10
CA LYS A 122 -32.96 8.39 -21.41
C LYS A 122 -34.31 8.68 -20.74
N ALA A 123 -34.95 7.70 -20.11
CA ALA A 123 -36.28 7.84 -19.51
C ALA A 123 -36.18 8.61 -18.18
N PHE A 124 -36.63 9.89 -18.17
CA PHE A 124 -36.50 10.75 -17.00
C PHE A 124 -37.24 10.15 -15.79
N GLY A 125 -38.58 9.92 -15.88
CA GLY A 125 -39.36 9.29 -14.82
C GLY A 125 -39.11 7.80 -14.66
N GLY A 126 -38.68 7.11 -15.72
CA GLY A 126 -38.46 5.66 -15.71
C GLY A 126 -37.05 5.23 -15.25
N PHE A 127 -36.11 6.16 -15.06
CA PHE A 127 -34.73 5.82 -14.64
C PHE A 127 -33.96 7.00 -14.03
N ILE A 128 -33.85 8.14 -14.75
CA ILE A 128 -32.95 9.24 -14.38
C ILE A 128 -33.29 9.82 -13.01
N ALA A 129 -34.60 10.02 -12.72
CA ALA A 129 -35.06 10.53 -11.44
C ALA A 129 -34.76 9.56 -10.30
N PHE A 130 -34.91 8.25 -10.51
CA PHE A 130 -34.52 7.22 -9.55
C PHE A 130 -33.02 7.25 -9.30
N HIS A 131 -32.19 7.25 -10.36
CA HIS A 131 -30.74 7.29 -10.24
C HIS A 131 -30.29 8.51 -9.42
N PHE A 132 -30.83 9.68 -9.71
CA PHE A 132 -30.52 10.93 -9.00
C PHE A 132 -30.85 10.85 -7.50
N GLU A 133 -32.03 10.37 -7.14
CA GLU A 133 -32.42 10.29 -5.74
C GLU A 133 -31.61 9.21 -4.97
N MET A 134 -31.30 8.10 -5.61
CA MET A 134 -30.49 7.04 -4.97
C MET A 134 -29.03 7.49 -4.78
N ASP A 135 -28.44 8.17 -5.75
CA ASP A 135 -27.10 8.73 -5.66
C ASP A 135 -27.01 9.81 -4.56
N LYS A 136 -28.02 10.69 -4.51
CA LYS A 136 -28.12 11.73 -3.47
C LYS A 136 -28.27 11.16 -2.05
N LEU A 137 -28.94 10.01 -1.90
CA LEU A 137 -29.08 9.30 -0.63
C LEU A 137 -27.83 8.45 -0.30
N GLY A 138 -26.94 8.26 -1.25
CA GLY A 138 -25.75 7.42 -1.09
C GLY A 138 -26.05 5.93 -0.90
N TYR A 139 -27.18 5.45 -1.42
CA TYR A 139 -27.60 4.05 -1.22
C TYR A 139 -26.82 3.05 -2.07
N PHE A 140 -26.40 3.45 -3.26
CA PHE A 140 -25.75 2.55 -4.21
C PHE A 140 -24.50 3.17 -4.82
N ASN A 141 -23.56 2.31 -5.23
CA ASN A 141 -22.36 2.72 -5.98
C ASN A 141 -22.60 2.68 -7.49
N SER A 142 -21.66 3.19 -8.30
CA SER A 142 -21.76 3.19 -9.76
C SER A 142 -21.98 1.80 -10.36
N SER A 143 -21.37 0.75 -9.78
CA SER A 143 -21.51 -0.63 -10.28
C SER A 143 -22.93 -1.19 -10.14
N PHE A 144 -23.73 -0.65 -9.25
CA PHE A 144 -25.16 -0.98 -9.15
C PHE A 144 -25.92 -0.48 -10.38
N PHE A 145 -25.73 0.78 -10.76
CA PHE A 145 -26.41 1.38 -11.90
C PHE A 145 -25.96 0.79 -13.23
N ASP A 146 -24.70 0.37 -13.36
CA ASP A 146 -24.16 -0.29 -14.56
C ASP A 146 -24.81 -1.66 -14.85
N ARG A 147 -25.42 -2.29 -13.82
CA ARG A 147 -26.09 -3.60 -13.96
C ARG A 147 -27.56 -3.51 -14.37
N ILE A 148 -28.15 -2.31 -14.33
CA ILE A 148 -29.56 -2.12 -14.69
C ILE A 148 -29.75 -2.40 -16.18
N GLN A 149 -30.69 -3.27 -16.50
CA GLN A 149 -31.01 -3.65 -17.88
C GLN A 149 -31.99 -2.65 -18.48
N PHE A 150 -31.79 -2.27 -19.74
CA PHE A 150 -32.71 -1.42 -20.46
C PHE A 150 -33.46 -2.25 -21.53
N THR A 151 -34.80 -2.35 -21.35
CA THR A 151 -35.62 -3.27 -22.16
C THR A 151 -36.21 -2.61 -23.40
N GLY A 152 -36.19 -1.28 -23.47
CA GLY A 152 -36.90 -0.52 -24.48
C GLY A 152 -38.43 -0.44 -24.24
N PRO A 153 -39.16 0.45 -24.98
CA PRO A 153 -40.60 0.49 -24.93
C PRO A 153 -41.22 -0.75 -25.60
N PRO A 154 -42.45 -1.21 -25.20
CA PRO A 154 -43.35 -0.54 -24.25
C PRO A 154 -43.01 -0.83 -22.79
N THR A 155 -43.21 0.15 -21.90
CA THR A 155 -42.97 0.07 -20.46
C THR A 155 -43.81 -1.03 -19.80
N ASP A 156 -44.96 -1.36 -20.34
CA ASP A 156 -45.87 -2.39 -19.85
C ASP A 156 -45.19 -3.77 -19.76
N ASN A 157 -44.30 -4.08 -20.70
CA ASN A 157 -43.54 -5.33 -20.68
C ASN A 157 -42.63 -5.45 -19.46
N LEU A 158 -42.12 -4.32 -18.98
CA LEU A 158 -41.24 -4.27 -17.82
C LEU A 158 -42.00 -4.75 -16.55
N ILE A 159 -43.25 -4.28 -16.35
CA ILE A 159 -44.07 -4.67 -15.21
C ILE A 159 -44.51 -6.14 -15.34
N ARG A 160 -44.87 -6.60 -16.56
CA ARG A 160 -45.20 -8.02 -16.83
C ARG A 160 -44.00 -8.95 -16.56
N SER A 161 -42.79 -8.52 -16.86
CA SER A 161 -41.58 -9.34 -16.53
C SER A 161 -41.36 -9.47 -15.04
N VAL A 162 -41.76 -8.49 -14.23
CA VAL A 162 -41.76 -8.62 -12.75
C VAL A 162 -42.86 -9.58 -12.30
N GLU A 163 -44.07 -9.49 -12.86
CA GLU A 163 -45.19 -10.41 -12.58
C GLU A 163 -44.78 -11.87 -12.83
N ASN A 164 -44.17 -12.13 -13.99
CA ASN A 164 -43.73 -13.47 -14.40
C ASN A 164 -42.47 -13.97 -13.66
N GLY A 165 -41.79 -13.13 -12.82
CA GLY A 165 -40.59 -13.48 -12.12
C GLY A 165 -39.32 -13.53 -12.99
N GLU A 166 -39.35 -12.95 -14.19
CA GLU A 166 -38.18 -12.78 -15.06
C GLU A 166 -37.24 -11.69 -14.55
N LEU A 167 -37.84 -10.68 -13.89
CA LEU A 167 -37.17 -9.58 -13.20
C LEU A 167 -37.60 -9.55 -11.75
N ASP A 168 -36.69 -9.13 -10.87
CA ASP A 168 -37.00 -8.90 -9.47
C ASP A 168 -37.63 -7.52 -9.25
N VAL A 169 -37.12 -6.52 -9.99
CA VAL A 169 -37.45 -5.10 -9.82
C VAL A 169 -37.63 -4.42 -11.17
N ALA A 170 -38.70 -3.64 -11.31
CA ALA A 170 -38.92 -2.71 -12.42
C ALA A 170 -38.83 -1.26 -11.93
N ILE A 171 -38.05 -0.43 -12.63
CA ILE A 171 -38.05 1.03 -12.45
C ILE A 171 -38.94 1.60 -13.57
N ALA A 172 -40.15 1.99 -13.23
CA ALA A 172 -41.14 2.47 -14.20
C ALA A 172 -41.48 3.95 -13.97
N PRO A 173 -41.97 4.68 -14.99
CA PRO A 173 -42.57 5.98 -14.78
C PRO A 173 -43.78 5.91 -13.85
N ALA A 174 -43.98 6.99 -13.10
CA ALA A 174 -45.17 7.13 -12.24
C ALA A 174 -46.48 6.81 -12.98
N CYS A 175 -47.43 6.25 -12.26
CA CYS A 175 -48.78 5.87 -12.73
C CYS A 175 -48.83 4.73 -13.75
N THR A 176 -47.72 4.20 -14.28
CA THR A 176 -47.76 3.07 -15.23
C THR A 176 -48.43 1.83 -14.60
N LEU A 177 -48.14 1.56 -13.34
CA LEU A 177 -48.76 0.43 -12.60
C LEU A 177 -50.27 0.62 -12.46
N GLU A 178 -50.70 1.79 -11.99
CA GLU A 178 -52.12 2.12 -11.78
C GLU A 178 -52.91 2.12 -13.09
N GLU A 179 -52.34 2.67 -14.18
CA GLU A 179 -52.94 2.67 -15.49
C GLU A 179 -53.16 1.24 -16.03
N MET A 180 -52.17 0.34 -15.87
CA MET A 180 -52.30 -1.07 -16.26
C MET A 180 -53.36 -1.82 -15.43
N VAL A 181 -53.54 -1.45 -14.15
CA VAL A 181 -54.60 -1.99 -13.28
C VAL A 181 -55.99 -1.49 -13.76
N GLU A 182 -56.13 -0.20 -14.03
CA GLU A 182 -57.38 0.41 -14.57
C GLU A 182 -57.78 -0.18 -15.92
N GLU A 183 -56.81 -0.49 -16.77
CA GLU A 183 -56.98 -1.16 -18.05
C GLU A 183 -57.29 -2.68 -17.92
N GLY A 184 -57.19 -3.24 -16.72
CA GLY A 184 -57.47 -4.67 -16.43
C GLY A 184 -56.37 -5.62 -16.90
N PHE A 185 -55.15 -5.13 -17.11
CA PHE A 185 -54.03 -5.96 -17.58
C PHE A 185 -53.34 -6.72 -16.45
N ILE A 186 -53.37 -6.20 -15.21
CA ILE A 186 -52.71 -6.75 -14.04
C ILE A 186 -53.56 -6.49 -12.75
N ASP A 187 -53.30 -7.24 -11.67
CA ASP A 187 -53.93 -7.00 -10.38
C ASP A 187 -52.98 -6.17 -9.48
N ARG A 188 -53.54 -5.12 -8.85
CA ARG A 188 -52.75 -4.25 -7.93
C ARG A 188 -52.16 -5.00 -6.77
N SER A 189 -52.85 -6.07 -6.28
CA SER A 189 -52.43 -6.88 -5.15
C SER A 189 -51.16 -7.67 -5.38
N ASP A 190 -50.78 -7.91 -6.63
CA ASP A 190 -49.59 -8.69 -7.00
C ASP A 190 -48.29 -7.89 -6.92
N PHE A 191 -48.41 -6.58 -6.68
CA PHE A 191 -47.27 -5.67 -6.72
C PHE A 191 -47.12 -4.81 -5.44
N ARG A 192 -45.89 -4.46 -5.13
CA ARG A 192 -45.50 -3.51 -4.10
C ARG A 192 -44.57 -2.44 -4.70
N VAL A 193 -44.81 -1.17 -4.33
CA VAL A 193 -43.89 -0.07 -4.67
C VAL A 193 -42.98 0.17 -3.46
N LEU A 194 -41.67 0.13 -3.66
CA LEU A 194 -40.67 0.31 -2.61
C LEU A 194 -40.40 1.82 -2.39
N GLY A 195 -40.15 2.19 -1.15
CA GLY A 195 -39.80 3.57 -0.78
C GLY A 195 -40.88 4.59 -1.17
N GLN A 196 -42.16 4.19 -1.07
CA GLN A 196 -43.30 5.03 -1.45
C GLN A 196 -43.25 6.39 -0.74
N GLN A 197 -43.42 7.45 -1.53
CA GLN A 197 -43.55 8.82 -1.06
C GLN A 197 -44.98 9.32 -1.29
N ASP A 198 -45.57 9.94 -0.29
CA ASP A 198 -46.89 10.53 -0.37
C ASP A 198 -46.81 11.99 -0.83
N HIS A 199 -47.61 12.34 -1.81
CA HIS A 199 -47.69 13.70 -2.33
C HIS A 199 -49.17 14.13 -2.36
N ASP A 200 -49.46 15.31 -1.81
CA ASP A 200 -50.82 15.83 -1.70
C ASP A 200 -51.48 15.92 -3.07
N GLY A 201 -52.64 15.27 -3.24
CA GLY A 201 -53.39 15.24 -4.47
C GLY A 201 -52.86 14.34 -5.60
N PHE A 202 -51.78 13.56 -5.32
CA PHE A 202 -51.22 12.58 -6.27
C PHE A 202 -51.55 11.17 -5.84
N THR A 203 -52.26 10.41 -6.65
CA THR A 203 -52.82 9.10 -6.28
C THR A 203 -51.94 7.90 -6.65
N CYS A 204 -50.97 8.08 -7.55
CA CYS A 204 -50.10 6.98 -7.96
C CYS A 204 -48.96 6.78 -6.94
N ALA A 205 -48.59 5.54 -6.72
CA ALA A 205 -47.49 5.17 -5.84
C ALA A 205 -46.13 5.47 -6.50
N VAL A 206 -45.32 6.31 -5.87
CA VAL A 206 -44.00 6.74 -6.40
C VAL A 206 -42.90 6.62 -5.35
N SER A 207 -41.69 6.39 -5.82
CA SER A 207 -40.48 6.22 -5.00
C SER A 207 -39.58 7.48 -4.99
N THR A 208 -39.90 8.49 -5.80
CA THR A 208 -39.10 9.72 -5.94
C THR A 208 -39.99 10.95 -5.85
N PRO A 209 -39.43 12.16 -5.61
CA PRO A 209 -40.20 13.40 -5.73
C PRO A 209 -40.82 13.61 -7.09
N LEU A 210 -41.83 14.49 -7.15
CA LEU A 210 -42.53 14.85 -8.39
C LEU A 210 -41.78 15.93 -9.18
N TYR A 211 -41.64 15.70 -10.47
CA TYR A 211 -41.07 16.62 -11.47
C TYR A 211 -42.18 17.15 -12.42
N PRO A 212 -41.89 18.22 -13.18
CA PRO A 212 -42.84 18.75 -14.19
C PRO A 212 -43.38 17.66 -15.10
N ASN A 213 -44.66 17.80 -15.46
CA ASN A 213 -45.32 16.82 -16.31
C ASN A 213 -44.99 17.03 -17.81
N TRP A 214 -45.56 16.24 -18.68
CA TRP A 214 -45.39 16.29 -20.12
C TRP A 214 -45.64 17.69 -20.68
N THR A 215 -44.80 18.07 -21.62
CA THR A 215 -44.79 19.41 -22.18
C THR A 215 -45.13 19.37 -23.67
N PHE A 216 -46.06 20.22 -24.07
CA PHE A 216 -46.37 20.52 -25.47
C PHE A 216 -45.54 21.73 -25.90
N ALA A 217 -44.78 21.59 -26.98
CA ALA A 217 -43.88 22.62 -27.46
C ALA A 217 -44.00 22.82 -28.97
N LYS A 218 -43.63 24.01 -29.47
CA LYS A 218 -43.46 24.29 -30.88
C LYS A 218 -41.99 24.36 -31.27
N THR A 219 -41.70 23.94 -32.50
CA THR A 219 -40.41 24.15 -33.16
C THR A 219 -40.42 25.47 -33.93
N ASP A 220 -39.31 25.83 -34.56
CA ASP A 220 -39.22 27.01 -35.42
C ASP A 220 -40.01 26.87 -36.74
N ARG A 221 -40.38 25.65 -37.16
CA ARG A 221 -41.27 25.41 -38.30
C ARG A 221 -42.66 26.01 -38.10
N ALA A 222 -43.17 25.92 -36.88
CA ALA A 222 -44.46 26.50 -36.53
C ALA A 222 -44.33 28.00 -36.25
N SER A 223 -45.14 28.82 -36.92
CA SER A 223 -45.18 30.27 -36.67
C SER A 223 -45.64 30.59 -35.24
N ASN A 224 -45.27 31.73 -34.72
CA ASN A 224 -45.74 32.19 -33.41
C ASN A 224 -47.25 32.36 -33.34
N GLU A 225 -47.91 32.69 -34.49
CA GLU A 225 -49.35 32.82 -34.53
C GLU A 225 -50.04 31.47 -34.27
N ILE A 226 -49.60 30.38 -34.95
CA ILE A 226 -50.17 29.06 -34.69
C ILE A 226 -49.85 28.56 -33.32
N GLY A 227 -48.61 28.79 -32.82
CA GLY A 227 -48.21 28.46 -31.45
C GLY A 227 -49.13 29.11 -30.41
N LYS A 228 -49.47 30.41 -30.58
CA LYS A 228 -50.43 31.11 -29.71
C LYS A 228 -51.83 30.45 -29.75
N LYS A 229 -52.36 30.11 -30.94
CA LYS A 229 -53.66 29.44 -31.06
C LYS A 229 -53.66 28.06 -30.43
N VAL A 230 -52.60 27.28 -30.61
CA VAL A 230 -52.43 25.95 -29.94
C VAL A 230 -52.38 26.10 -28.43
N THR A 231 -51.63 27.07 -27.92
CA THR A 231 -51.59 27.34 -26.48
C THR A 231 -52.96 27.68 -25.91
N GLN A 232 -53.71 28.57 -26.59
CA GLN A 232 -55.07 28.95 -26.18
C GLN A 232 -56.01 27.74 -26.21
N ALA A 233 -55.97 26.90 -27.26
CA ALA A 233 -56.78 25.70 -27.40
C ALA A 233 -56.47 24.66 -26.29
N LEU A 234 -55.18 24.44 -25.97
CA LEU A 234 -54.78 23.54 -24.89
C LEU A 234 -55.25 24.04 -23.53
N LEU A 235 -54.99 25.32 -23.20
CA LEU A 235 -55.40 25.92 -21.90
C LEU A 235 -56.91 25.97 -21.73
N ALA A 236 -57.69 26.04 -22.83
CA ALA A 236 -59.15 26.03 -22.82
C ALA A 236 -59.76 24.61 -22.74
N MET A 237 -58.95 23.54 -22.77
CA MET A 237 -59.41 22.14 -22.73
C MET A 237 -60.02 21.83 -21.34
N PRO A 238 -61.31 21.50 -21.23
CA PRO A 238 -61.92 21.15 -19.97
C PRO A 238 -61.49 19.73 -19.53
N ALA A 239 -61.48 19.47 -18.23
CA ALA A 239 -61.08 18.19 -17.67
C ALA A 239 -61.91 16.98 -18.15
N ASN A 240 -63.18 17.21 -18.48
CA ASN A 240 -64.09 16.18 -19.00
C ASN A 240 -64.14 16.11 -20.53
N ALA A 241 -63.20 16.75 -21.22
CA ALA A 241 -63.06 16.58 -22.65
C ALA A 241 -62.55 15.17 -22.97
N PHE A 242 -63.10 14.56 -24.02
CA PHE A 242 -62.62 13.23 -24.46
C PHE A 242 -61.11 13.20 -24.75
N ALA A 243 -60.56 14.31 -25.23
CA ALA A 243 -59.12 14.48 -25.44
C ALA A 243 -58.33 14.47 -24.11
N ALA A 244 -58.86 15.01 -23.03
CA ALA A 244 -58.25 14.98 -21.72
C ALA A 244 -58.36 13.56 -21.10
N GLU A 245 -59.54 12.97 -21.12
CA GLU A 245 -59.80 11.63 -20.60
C GLU A 245 -58.94 10.56 -21.30
N SER A 246 -58.87 10.59 -22.66
CA SER A 246 -58.07 9.64 -23.43
C SER A 246 -56.56 9.69 -23.12
N ALA A 247 -56.07 10.88 -22.79
CA ALA A 247 -54.67 11.07 -22.42
C ALA A 247 -54.42 11.01 -20.89
N ASN A 248 -55.40 10.53 -20.12
CA ASN A 248 -55.38 10.41 -18.67
C ASN A 248 -54.89 11.70 -17.99
N ASN A 249 -55.47 12.86 -18.39
CA ASN A 249 -55.16 14.18 -17.85
C ASN A 249 -56.42 15.00 -17.56
N VAL A 250 -56.25 16.12 -16.86
CA VAL A 250 -57.33 17.05 -16.50
C VAL A 250 -57.15 18.42 -17.17
N GLY A 251 -56.54 18.42 -18.37
CA GLY A 251 -56.24 19.61 -19.14
C GLY A 251 -54.81 20.09 -18.99
N TRP A 252 -54.59 21.36 -19.32
CA TRP A 252 -53.27 21.95 -19.50
C TRP A 252 -53.11 23.23 -18.65
N THR A 253 -51.86 23.56 -18.33
CA THR A 253 -51.48 24.81 -17.66
C THR A 253 -50.31 25.48 -18.40
N LEU A 254 -49.93 26.67 -17.96
CA LEU A 254 -48.72 27.33 -18.45
C LEU A 254 -47.49 26.43 -18.24
N PRO A 255 -46.44 26.62 -19.05
CA PRO A 255 -45.23 25.84 -18.93
C PRO A 255 -44.66 25.87 -17.52
N GLU A 256 -44.42 24.68 -16.96
CA GLU A 256 -43.79 24.52 -15.63
C GLU A 256 -42.26 24.71 -15.74
N SER A 257 -41.66 25.20 -14.70
CA SER A 257 -40.19 25.42 -14.64
C SER A 257 -39.41 24.12 -14.74
N SER A 258 -38.45 24.06 -15.67
CA SER A 258 -37.51 22.93 -15.80
C SER A 258 -36.35 22.92 -14.81
N LEU A 259 -36.24 23.91 -13.90
CA LEU A 259 -35.06 24.10 -13.04
C LEU A 259 -34.65 22.83 -12.26
N ASN A 260 -35.64 22.08 -11.76
CA ASN A 260 -35.34 20.84 -11.05
C ASN A 260 -34.87 19.72 -11.97
N VAL A 261 -35.34 19.69 -13.20
CA VAL A 261 -34.89 18.76 -14.26
C VAL A 261 -33.47 19.13 -14.69
N ASP A 262 -33.17 20.42 -14.88
CA ASP A 262 -31.83 20.92 -15.19
C ASP A 262 -30.82 20.50 -14.10
N LYS A 263 -31.19 20.60 -12.80
CA LYS A 263 -30.32 20.17 -11.69
C LYS A 263 -29.98 18.68 -11.74
N VAL A 264 -30.94 17.83 -12.11
CA VAL A 264 -30.72 16.38 -12.27
C VAL A 264 -29.69 16.12 -13.37
N TYR A 265 -29.85 16.74 -14.52
CA TYR A 265 -28.91 16.59 -15.65
C TYR A 265 -27.53 17.17 -15.35
N GLN A 266 -27.45 18.28 -14.59
CA GLN A 266 -26.18 18.88 -14.16
C GLN A 266 -25.43 17.95 -13.21
N HIS A 267 -26.13 17.26 -12.32
CA HIS A 267 -25.53 16.32 -11.38
C HIS A 267 -24.77 15.18 -12.07
N PHE A 268 -25.29 14.71 -13.19
CA PHE A 268 -24.69 13.62 -13.96
C PHE A 268 -23.78 14.10 -15.12
N ASP A 269 -23.43 15.37 -15.19
CA ASP A 269 -22.70 15.97 -16.33
C ASP A 269 -23.40 15.75 -17.69
N MET A 270 -24.70 15.44 -17.67
CA MET A 270 -25.52 15.19 -18.87
C MET A 270 -26.21 16.44 -19.40
N HIS A 271 -26.06 17.59 -18.73
CA HIS A 271 -26.75 18.81 -19.13
C HIS A 271 -26.18 19.32 -20.46
N PRO A 272 -27.05 19.59 -21.50
CA PRO A 272 -26.59 19.92 -22.84
C PRO A 272 -25.71 21.17 -22.97
N LEU A 273 -25.83 22.12 -22.03
CA LEU A 273 -25.02 23.33 -21.97
C LEU A 273 -23.74 23.15 -21.11
N GLN A 274 -23.55 22.01 -20.47
CA GLN A 274 -22.38 21.72 -19.69
C GLN A 274 -21.24 21.31 -20.62
N LYS A 275 -20.23 22.14 -20.70
CA LYS A 275 -19.05 21.85 -21.51
C LYS A 275 -18.18 20.80 -20.82
N PRO A 276 -17.72 19.77 -21.54
CA PRO A 276 -16.69 18.88 -21.01
C PRO A 276 -15.49 19.69 -20.51
N TRP A 277 -14.82 19.19 -19.46
CA TRP A 277 -13.67 19.88 -18.89
C TRP A 277 -12.57 20.18 -19.94
N THR A 278 -12.44 19.33 -20.97
CA THR A 278 -11.53 19.52 -22.10
C THR A 278 -11.84 20.77 -22.90
N GLN A 279 -13.13 21.01 -23.22
CA GLN A 279 -13.57 22.23 -23.89
C GLN A 279 -13.47 23.47 -22.99
N GLN A 280 -13.75 23.30 -21.69
CA GLN A 280 -13.55 24.40 -20.73
C GLN A 280 -12.08 24.80 -20.65
N MET A 281 -11.16 23.82 -20.67
CA MET A 281 -9.72 24.06 -20.72
C MET A 281 -9.30 24.73 -22.03
N GLU A 282 -9.80 24.27 -23.16
CA GLU A 282 -9.54 24.85 -24.47
C GLU A 282 -10.01 26.31 -24.54
N ASP A 283 -11.24 26.60 -24.10
CA ASP A 283 -11.78 27.95 -23.98
C ASP A 283 -10.92 28.84 -23.07
N TRP A 284 -10.46 28.28 -21.93
CA TRP A 284 -9.60 29.00 -21.00
C TRP A 284 -8.24 29.30 -21.63
N LEU A 285 -7.63 28.33 -22.32
CA LEU A 285 -6.36 28.53 -23.05
C LEU A 285 -6.49 29.65 -24.11
N HIS A 286 -7.60 29.64 -24.88
CA HIS A 286 -7.84 30.68 -25.89
C HIS A 286 -8.09 32.05 -25.27
N ARG A 287 -8.75 32.14 -24.11
CA ARG A 287 -8.99 33.43 -23.41
C ARG A 287 -7.75 33.96 -22.70
N ASN A 288 -6.81 33.08 -22.30
CA ASN A 288 -5.65 33.43 -21.50
C ASN A 288 -4.32 32.95 -22.12
N PRO A 289 -4.00 33.31 -23.37
CA PRO A 289 -2.85 32.74 -24.08
C PRO A 289 -1.52 33.04 -23.40
N TYR A 290 -1.37 34.22 -22.79
CA TYR A 290 -0.15 34.59 -22.08
C TYR A 290 0.04 33.80 -20.77
N LEU A 291 -1.03 33.55 -20.01
CA LEU A 291 -0.98 32.73 -18.82
C LEU A 291 -0.68 31.27 -19.15
N ALA A 292 -1.26 30.76 -20.23
CA ALA A 292 -0.98 29.41 -20.73
C ALA A 292 0.51 29.27 -21.12
N LEU A 293 1.05 30.26 -21.85
CA LEU A 293 2.46 30.29 -22.23
C LEU A 293 3.38 30.35 -21.00
N MET A 294 3.03 31.17 -20.00
CA MET A 294 3.78 31.25 -18.75
C MET A 294 3.78 29.93 -17.96
N LEU A 295 2.64 29.23 -17.91
CA LEU A 295 2.55 27.93 -17.26
C LEU A 295 3.39 26.88 -17.98
N ILE A 296 3.33 26.85 -19.33
CA ILE A 296 4.16 25.92 -20.13
C ILE A 296 5.66 26.24 -19.94
N ALA A 297 6.05 27.52 -19.99
CA ALA A 297 7.42 27.94 -19.77
C ALA A 297 7.90 27.61 -18.34
N GLY A 298 7.04 27.78 -17.34
CA GLY A 298 7.31 27.40 -15.94
C GLY A 298 7.52 25.90 -15.76
N LEU A 299 6.66 25.08 -16.37
CA LEU A 299 6.80 23.61 -16.35
C LEU A 299 8.09 23.15 -17.06
N PHE A 300 8.42 23.80 -18.18
CA PHE A 300 9.65 23.52 -18.92
C PHE A 300 10.88 23.90 -18.10
N GLY A 301 10.87 25.09 -17.45
CA GLY A 301 11.91 25.54 -16.54
C GLY A 301 12.10 24.62 -15.34
N LEU A 302 10.99 24.13 -14.75
CA LEU A 302 11.02 23.17 -13.65
C LEU A 302 11.65 21.84 -14.08
N ASN A 303 11.34 21.39 -15.29
CA ASN A 303 11.91 20.16 -15.85
C ASN A 303 13.42 20.29 -16.08
N ILE A 304 13.87 21.43 -16.66
CA ILE A 304 15.30 21.73 -16.81
C ILE A 304 15.98 21.77 -15.44
N TYR A 305 15.38 22.45 -14.46
CA TYR A 305 15.93 22.52 -13.11
C TYR A 305 16.06 21.13 -12.48
N HIS A 306 15.06 20.26 -12.64
CA HIS A 306 15.11 18.89 -12.15
C HIS A 306 16.26 18.08 -12.78
N VAL A 307 16.44 18.19 -14.10
CA VAL A 307 17.56 17.52 -14.80
C VAL A 307 18.92 18.04 -14.32
N LEU A 308 19.07 19.37 -14.15
CA LEU A 308 20.30 19.96 -13.64
C LEU A 308 20.59 19.51 -12.19
N LEU A 309 19.56 19.41 -11.35
CA LEU A 309 19.67 18.94 -9.99
C LEU A 309 20.15 17.48 -9.95
N GLU A 310 19.57 16.64 -10.79
CA GLU A 310 19.95 15.22 -10.90
C GLU A 310 21.41 15.04 -11.36
N LEU A 311 21.85 15.84 -12.33
CA LEU A 311 23.23 15.84 -12.78
C LEU A 311 24.21 16.29 -11.68
N ARG A 312 23.86 17.33 -10.91
CA ARG A 312 24.65 17.77 -9.75
C ARG A 312 24.71 16.68 -8.68
N PHE A 313 23.60 16.04 -8.39
CA PHE A 313 23.54 14.97 -7.39
C PHE A 313 24.40 13.77 -7.79
N LYS A 314 24.35 13.34 -9.06
CA LYS A 314 25.20 12.26 -9.60
C LYS A 314 26.69 12.61 -9.49
N ARG A 315 27.10 13.86 -9.80
CA ARG A 315 28.50 14.33 -9.66
C ARG A 315 28.94 14.31 -8.19
N SER A 316 28.15 14.86 -7.29
CA SER A 316 28.44 14.90 -5.85
C SER A 316 28.60 13.49 -5.27
N LYS A 317 27.69 12.56 -5.63
CA LYS A 317 27.75 11.16 -5.20
C LYS A 317 29.02 10.45 -5.69
N LYS A 318 29.46 10.74 -6.92
CA LYS A 318 30.71 10.17 -7.47
C LYS A 318 31.94 10.68 -6.74
N VAL A 319 32.00 11.99 -6.44
CA VAL A 319 33.11 12.59 -5.68
C VAL A 319 33.14 12.03 -4.26
N LEU A 320 32.00 11.97 -3.57
CA LEU A 320 31.91 11.43 -2.22
C LEU A 320 32.39 9.98 -2.16
N ARG A 321 31.98 9.14 -3.12
CA ARG A 321 32.40 7.75 -3.18
C ARG A 321 33.92 7.62 -3.32
N LYS A 322 34.52 8.40 -4.23
CA LYS A 322 35.98 8.41 -4.42
C LYS A 322 36.70 8.84 -3.15
N THR A 323 36.21 9.89 -2.49
CA THR A 323 36.83 10.38 -1.24
C THR A 323 36.76 9.35 -0.12
N LEU A 324 35.64 8.61 -0.04
CA LEU A 324 35.50 7.52 0.94
C LEU A 324 36.45 6.35 0.65
N GLU A 325 36.65 5.99 -0.62
CA GLU A 325 37.61 4.97 -1.05
C GLU A 325 39.05 5.40 -0.68
N ASP A 326 39.43 6.65 -1.02
CA ASP A 326 40.75 7.21 -0.68
C ASP A 326 41.02 7.28 0.84
N LEU A 327 39.98 7.65 1.64
CA LEU A 327 40.07 7.66 3.11
C LEU A 327 40.27 6.26 3.67
N ARG A 328 39.57 5.27 3.12
CA ARG A 328 39.67 3.88 3.55
C ARG A 328 41.07 3.29 3.28
N GLU A 329 41.63 3.60 2.10
CA GLU A 329 42.97 3.19 1.73
C GLU A 329 44.05 3.84 2.66
N LYS A 330 43.91 5.13 2.94
CA LYS A 330 44.80 5.83 3.86
C LYS A 330 44.71 5.32 5.29
N SER A 331 43.50 4.99 5.76
CA SER A 331 43.28 4.39 7.08
C SER A 331 44.00 3.05 7.21
N THR A 332 43.85 2.16 6.21
CA THR A 332 44.58 0.87 6.22
C THR A 332 46.09 1.01 6.16
N MET A 333 46.59 2.01 5.39
CA MET A 333 48.02 2.32 5.36
C MET A 333 48.56 2.80 6.73
N LEU A 334 47.77 3.67 7.42
CA LEU A 334 48.16 4.15 8.76
C LEU A 334 48.18 3.02 9.79
N GLU A 335 47.17 2.15 9.77
CA GLU A 335 47.15 0.97 10.65
C GLU A 335 48.38 0.07 10.42
N HIS A 336 48.73 -0.15 9.15
CA HIS A 336 49.90 -0.96 8.82
C HIS A 336 51.23 -0.29 9.29
N ALA A 337 51.36 1.01 9.03
CA ALA A 337 52.54 1.77 9.48
C ALA A 337 52.67 1.81 11.01
N GLN A 338 51.54 1.94 11.72
CA GLN A 338 51.55 1.90 13.19
C GLN A 338 52.03 0.55 13.74
N ARG A 339 51.61 -0.57 13.13
CA ARG A 339 52.07 -1.91 13.49
C ARG A 339 53.59 -2.10 13.27
N ILE A 340 54.08 -1.63 12.11
CA ILE A 340 55.52 -1.69 11.83
C ILE A 340 56.33 -0.86 12.86
N MET A 341 55.81 0.33 13.23
CA MET A 341 56.46 1.18 14.24
C MET A 341 56.53 0.50 15.60
N ILE A 342 55.47 -0.16 16.03
CA ILE A 342 55.43 -0.96 17.27
C ILE A 342 56.49 -2.06 17.21
N VAL A 343 56.63 -2.79 16.11
CA VAL A 343 57.65 -3.83 15.94
C VAL A 343 59.07 -3.23 15.93
N GLY A 344 59.24 -2.01 15.36
CA GLY A 344 60.51 -1.31 15.35
C GLY A 344 60.97 -0.85 16.73
N GLU A 345 60.06 -0.27 17.53
CA GLU A 345 60.38 0.12 18.93
C GLU A 345 60.79 -1.08 19.81
N LEU A 346 60.25 -2.24 19.48
CA LEU A 346 60.49 -3.48 20.24
C LEU A 346 61.65 -4.32 19.69
N GLY A 347 62.26 -3.87 18.59
CA GLY A 347 63.34 -4.64 17.93
C GLY A 347 64.41 -5.13 18.88
N SER A 348 64.79 -4.34 19.89
CA SER A 348 65.80 -4.70 20.89
C SER A 348 65.29 -5.82 21.86
N SER A 349 64.05 -5.71 22.32
CA SER A 349 63.46 -6.73 23.21
C SER A 349 63.24 -8.05 22.49
N LEU A 350 62.71 -8.01 21.29
CA LEU A 350 62.51 -9.19 20.44
C LEU A 350 63.81 -9.89 20.06
N ALA A 351 64.87 -9.12 19.73
CA ALA A 351 66.18 -9.66 19.48
C ALA A 351 66.72 -10.39 20.74
N HIS A 352 66.49 -9.83 21.92
CA HIS A 352 66.89 -10.44 23.18
C HIS A 352 66.16 -11.76 23.44
N GLU A 353 64.82 -11.79 23.25
CA GLU A 353 64.01 -12.99 23.46
C GLU A 353 64.30 -14.11 22.45
N ILE A 354 64.60 -13.78 21.20
CA ILE A 354 65.02 -14.77 20.19
C ILE A 354 66.42 -15.30 20.48
N ASN A 355 67.33 -14.43 20.93
CA ASN A 355 68.70 -14.82 21.26
C ASN A 355 68.80 -15.73 22.48
N GLN A 356 67.86 -15.67 23.43
CA GLN A 356 67.85 -16.55 24.62
C GLN A 356 67.73 -18.03 24.24
N PRO A 357 66.64 -18.51 23.51
CA PRO A 357 66.56 -19.91 23.13
C PRO A 357 67.66 -20.32 22.16
N LEU A 358 68.13 -19.43 21.26
CA LEU A 358 69.27 -19.73 20.39
C LEU A 358 70.56 -19.94 21.15
N SER A 359 70.84 -19.14 22.20
CA SER A 359 72.01 -19.30 23.09
C SER A 359 71.91 -20.58 23.88
N ALA A 360 70.73 -20.95 24.39
CA ALA A 360 70.48 -22.21 25.07
C ALA A 360 70.73 -23.42 24.18
N ILE A 361 70.22 -23.37 22.92
CA ILE A 361 70.44 -24.40 21.87
C ILE A 361 71.96 -24.57 21.65
N LYS A 362 72.67 -23.45 21.46
CA LYS A 362 74.10 -23.44 21.23
C LYS A 362 74.85 -24.09 22.42
N ASN A 363 74.49 -23.70 23.65
CA ASN A 363 75.15 -24.24 24.87
C ASN A 363 74.85 -25.73 25.07
N TYR A 364 73.58 -26.16 24.86
CA TYR A 364 73.25 -27.58 24.96
C TYR A 364 73.90 -28.41 23.84
N SER A 365 73.98 -27.91 22.64
CA SER A 365 74.62 -28.54 21.49
C SER A 365 76.12 -28.71 21.73
N GLN A 366 76.73 -27.68 22.31
CA GLN A 366 78.18 -27.73 22.70
C GLN A 366 78.40 -28.73 23.82
N GLY A 367 77.48 -28.79 24.82
CA GLY A 367 77.50 -29.79 25.86
C GLY A 367 77.38 -31.24 25.40
N VAL A 368 76.49 -31.46 24.39
CA VAL A 368 76.38 -32.77 23.72
C VAL A 368 77.67 -33.16 23.02
N LYS A 369 78.28 -32.24 22.26
CA LYS A 369 79.55 -32.45 21.56
C LYS A 369 80.62 -32.89 22.53
N LEU A 370 80.80 -32.16 23.64
CA LEU A 370 81.79 -32.49 24.64
C LEU A 370 81.58 -33.85 25.34
N ARG A 371 80.32 -34.26 25.56
CA ARG A 371 79.93 -35.54 26.09
C ARG A 371 80.27 -36.71 25.15
N ILE A 372 79.98 -36.51 23.83
CA ILE A 372 80.33 -37.45 22.77
C ILE A 372 81.86 -37.64 22.72
N GLU A 373 82.63 -36.53 22.72
CA GLU A 373 84.13 -36.58 22.74
C GLU A 373 84.72 -37.27 23.97
N LYS A 374 84.03 -37.31 25.11
CA LYS A 374 84.38 -38.01 26.30
C LYS A 374 83.92 -39.46 26.40
N GLY A 375 83.24 -39.97 25.38
CA GLY A 375 82.82 -41.36 25.30
C GLY A 375 81.58 -41.73 26.11
N ASN A 376 80.70 -40.77 26.45
CA ASN A 376 79.48 -41.05 27.21
C ASN A 376 78.47 -41.85 26.37
N LYS A 377 77.69 -42.71 27.06
CA LYS A 377 76.65 -43.53 26.42
C LYS A 377 75.52 -42.69 25.82
N SER A 378 74.89 -43.21 24.73
CA SER A 378 73.77 -42.55 24.06
C SER A 378 72.59 -42.19 24.98
N GLU A 379 72.33 -42.96 26.00
CA GLU A 379 71.25 -42.74 26.97
C GLU A 379 71.41 -41.42 27.77
N ASP A 380 72.65 -40.96 28.02
CA ASP A 380 72.99 -39.73 28.73
C ASP A 380 72.81 -38.46 27.84
N LEU A 381 72.67 -38.64 26.53
CA LEU A 381 72.50 -37.57 25.54
C LEU A 381 71.01 -37.21 25.27
N LEU A 382 70.16 -38.22 25.46
CA LEU A 382 68.69 -38.06 25.09
C LEU A 382 68.06 -36.89 25.88
N PRO A 383 68.22 -36.70 27.18
CA PRO A 383 67.63 -35.60 27.91
C PRO A 383 68.09 -34.21 27.43
N VAL A 384 69.35 -34.13 26.93
CA VAL A 384 69.89 -32.85 26.42
C VAL A 384 69.35 -32.55 25.02
N MET A 385 69.19 -33.57 24.22
CA MET A 385 68.52 -33.44 22.87
C MET A 385 67.09 -32.97 23.03
N GLU A 386 66.34 -33.50 23.96
CA GLU A 386 64.98 -33.07 24.29
C GLU A 386 64.92 -31.58 24.65
N LYS A 387 65.91 -31.12 25.48
CA LYS A 387 66.04 -29.69 25.83
C LYS A 387 66.31 -28.81 24.58
N ILE A 388 67.16 -29.27 23.66
CA ILE A 388 67.37 -28.57 22.39
C ILE A 388 66.08 -28.47 21.60
N GLN A 389 65.37 -29.55 21.45
CA GLN A 389 64.10 -29.59 20.72
C GLN A 389 63.04 -28.64 21.34
N GLN A 390 62.97 -28.62 22.68
CA GLN A 390 62.12 -27.69 23.41
C GLN A 390 62.46 -26.21 23.10
N GLN A 391 63.76 -25.85 23.08
CA GLN A 391 64.18 -24.48 22.77
C GLN A 391 63.93 -24.09 21.31
N VAL A 392 64.03 -25.05 20.37
CA VAL A 392 63.65 -24.82 18.97
C VAL A 392 62.17 -24.50 18.86
N THR A 393 61.30 -25.23 19.57
CA THR A 393 59.87 -24.96 19.61
C THR A 393 59.59 -23.55 20.16
N VAL A 394 60.22 -23.16 21.27
CA VAL A 394 60.07 -21.82 21.85
C VAL A 394 60.47 -20.72 20.85
N ALA A 395 61.62 -20.88 20.16
CA ALA A 395 62.07 -19.92 19.16
C ALA A 395 61.08 -19.81 17.97
N SER A 396 60.55 -20.94 17.51
CA SER A 396 59.55 -20.99 16.44
C SER A 396 58.26 -20.29 16.85
N ASP A 397 57.79 -20.49 18.06
CA ASP A 397 56.59 -19.84 18.59
C ASP A 397 56.74 -18.32 18.69
N ILE A 398 57.92 -17.82 19.09
CA ILE A 398 58.20 -16.39 19.13
C ILE A 398 58.12 -15.79 17.71
N ILE A 399 58.76 -16.42 16.72
CA ILE A 399 58.73 -15.98 15.32
C ILE A 399 57.30 -16.01 14.74
N GLN A 400 56.53 -17.04 15.05
CA GLN A 400 55.15 -17.15 14.57
C GLN A 400 54.27 -16.05 15.16
N ARG A 401 54.38 -15.76 16.46
CA ARG A 401 53.64 -14.65 17.11
C ARG A 401 54.00 -13.29 16.50
N LEU A 402 55.25 -13.05 16.18
CA LEU A 402 55.71 -11.83 15.52
C LEU A 402 55.10 -11.69 14.11
N ARG A 403 55.10 -12.80 13.36
CA ARG A 403 54.51 -12.85 12.02
C ARG A 403 53.00 -12.56 12.05
N ASP A 404 52.29 -13.13 13.02
CA ASP A 404 50.84 -12.93 13.18
C ASP A 404 50.49 -11.48 13.58
N LEU A 405 51.38 -10.79 14.30
CA LEU A 405 51.24 -9.37 14.65
C LEU A 405 51.40 -8.45 13.42
N ILE A 406 52.33 -8.80 12.51
CA ILE A 406 52.61 -7.99 11.30
C ILE A 406 51.57 -8.22 10.22
N HIS A 407 51.12 -9.46 10.04
CA HIS A 407 50.23 -9.86 8.98
C HIS A 407 48.80 -10.10 9.49
N LYS A 408 47.87 -9.23 9.11
CA LYS A 408 46.45 -9.42 9.37
C LYS A 408 45.93 -10.52 8.44
N LYS A 409 45.57 -11.69 8.94
CA LYS A 409 44.86 -12.69 8.17
C LYS A 409 43.43 -12.17 7.85
N PRO A 410 42.88 -12.45 6.66
CA PRO A 410 41.48 -12.15 6.37
C PRO A 410 40.59 -12.84 7.42
N ILE A 411 39.65 -12.10 8.00
CA ILE A 411 38.73 -12.60 9.01
C ILE A 411 37.61 -13.34 8.26
N GLU A 412 37.57 -14.66 8.42
CA GLU A 412 36.50 -15.50 7.90
C GLU A 412 35.46 -15.78 9.00
N LYS A 413 34.44 -14.94 9.08
CA LYS A 413 33.31 -15.15 9.99
C LYS A 413 32.43 -16.29 9.49
N ARG A 414 32.20 -17.32 10.35
CA ARG A 414 31.26 -18.43 10.10
C ARG A 414 30.31 -18.60 11.29
N ARG A 415 29.16 -19.21 11.04
CA ARG A 415 28.19 -19.53 12.09
C ARG A 415 28.57 -20.83 12.78
N PHE A 416 28.63 -20.84 14.11
CA PHE A 416 28.90 -22.03 14.90
C PHE A 416 28.34 -21.88 16.33
N TRP A 417 28.23 -23.00 17.02
CA TRP A 417 27.84 -23.07 18.43
C TRP A 417 29.04 -22.74 19.31
N LEU A 418 28.94 -21.75 20.16
CA LEU A 418 30.04 -21.33 21.03
C LEU A 418 30.48 -22.46 22.00
N GLY A 419 29.53 -23.26 22.48
CA GLY A 419 29.82 -24.45 23.29
C GLY A 419 30.72 -25.44 22.58
N THR A 420 30.63 -25.59 21.26
CA THR A 420 31.54 -26.45 20.47
C THR A 420 32.96 -25.91 20.50
N LEU A 421 33.13 -24.60 20.29
CA LEU A 421 34.43 -23.92 20.34
C LEU A 421 35.10 -24.09 21.72
N VAL A 422 34.32 -23.88 22.80
CA VAL A 422 34.83 -24.06 24.18
C VAL A 422 35.27 -25.49 24.45
N ASN A 423 34.46 -26.48 24.02
CA ASN A 423 34.82 -27.90 24.18
C ASN A 423 36.06 -28.30 23.36
N ASP A 424 36.18 -27.83 22.12
CA ASP A 424 37.33 -28.10 21.28
C ASP A 424 38.60 -27.47 21.86
N THR A 425 38.47 -26.25 22.43
CA THR A 425 39.59 -25.58 23.11
C THR A 425 39.96 -26.29 24.40
N TYR A 426 38.97 -26.74 25.20
CA TYR A 426 39.20 -27.53 26.42
C TYR A 426 40.01 -28.79 26.14
N ARG A 427 39.64 -29.57 25.13
CA ARG A 427 40.37 -30.80 24.76
C ARG A 427 41.86 -30.56 24.46
N LEU A 428 42.20 -29.41 23.91
CA LEU A 428 43.59 -29.05 23.60
C LEU A 428 44.42 -28.76 24.85
N ILE A 429 43.83 -28.22 25.91
CA ILE A 429 44.56 -27.76 27.10
C ILE A 429 44.39 -28.68 28.30
N GLU A 430 43.41 -29.58 28.31
CA GLU A 430 43.12 -30.53 29.39
C GLU A 430 44.36 -31.25 29.89
N PRO A 431 45.26 -31.83 29.03
CA PRO A 431 46.45 -32.51 29.50
C PRO A 431 47.41 -31.62 30.27
N ASP A 432 47.50 -30.34 29.91
CA ASP A 432 48.39 -29.38 30.55
C ASP A 432 47.87 -28.91 31.91
N PHE A 433 46.56 -28.72 32.04
CA PHE A 433 45.89 -28.39 33.28
C PHE A 433 45.95 -29.55 34.27
N HIS A 434 45.71 -30.76 33.78
CA HIS A 434 45.80 -31.97 34.59
C HIS A 434 47.22 -32.16 35.16
N ARG A 435 48.26 -31.93 34.34
CA ARG A 435 49.68 -31.98 34.81
C ARG A 435 49.97 -30.93 35.86
N SER A 436 49.26 -29.81 35.83
CA SER A 436 49.44 -28.72 36.80
C SER A 436 48.52 -28.85 38.02
N ASN A 437 47.77 -29.92 38.18
CA ASN A 437 46.75 -30.15 39.19
C ASN A 437 45.72 -29.02 39.29
N ILE A 438 45.28 -28.51 38.16
CA ILE A 438 44.24 -27.48 38.05
C ILE A 438 43.00 -28.12 37.45
N THR A 439 41.83 -27.92 38.08
CA THR A 439 40.52 -28.40 37.59
C THR A 439 39.87 -27.35 36.72
N ILE A 440 39.32 -27.75 35.55
CA ILE A 440 38.51 -26.87 34.72
C ILE A 440 37.04 -27.26 34.87
N GLU A 441 36.19 -26.27 35.19
CA GLU A 441 34.74 -26.39 35.24
C GLU A 441 34.12 -25.61 34.06
N ILE A 442 33.19 -26.23 33.31
CA ILE A 442 32.50 -25.58 32.20
C ILE A 442 31.02 -25.54 32.51
N ASN A 443 30.47 -24.35 32.62
CA ASN A 443 29.05 -24.10 32.90
C ASN A 443 28.40 -23.31 31.76
N SER A 444 27.15 -23.60 31.49
CA SER A 444 26.37 -22.90 30.47
C SER A 444 24.99 -22.52 31.01
N ASN A 445 24.58 -21.29 30.80
CA ASN A 445 23.29 -20.76 31.27
C ASN A 445 22.57 -19.99 30.14
N GLY A 446 21.26 -20.14 30.05
CA GLY A 446 20.43 -19.57 28.99
C GLY A 446 20.26 -20.50 27.76
N GLU A 447 19.48 -20.07 26.79
CA GLU A 447 19.27 -20.84 25.56
C GLU A 447 20.42 -20.64 24.58
N PRO A 448 21.17 -21.71 24.21
CA PRO A 448 22.26 -21.61 23.25
C PRO A 448 21.83 -21.02 21.92
N ASN A 449 22.64 -20.11 21.37
CA ASN A 449 22.45 -19.53 20.04
C ASN A 449 23.77 -19.58 19.26
N MET A 450 23.66 -19.62 17.92
CA MET A 450 24.83 -19.59 17.05
C MET A 450 25.44 -18.18 17.00
N VAL A 451 26.75 -18.10 17.05
CA VAL A 451 27.51 -16.85 16.83
C VAL A 451 28.10 -16.84 15.44
N SER A 452 28.13 -15.65 14.80
CA SER A 452 28.82 -15.44 13.53
C SER A 452 30.16 -14.78 13.82
N ALA A 453 31.22 -15.57 13.82
CA ALA A 453 32.53 -15.11 14.25
C ALA A 453 33.68 -15.85 13.54
N ASP A 454 34.89 -15.34 13.70
CA ASP A 454 36.13 -16.05 13.34
C ASP A 454 36.44 -17.12 14.40
N TYR A 455 36.17 -18.37 14.01
CA TYR A 455 36.38 -19.53 14.87
C TYR A 455 37.84 -19.63 15.39
N THR A 456 38.80 -19.43 14.49
CA THR A 456 40.22 -19.55 14.78
C THR A 456 40.68 -18.42 15.69
N GLY A 457 40.23 -17.19 15.43
CA GLY A 457 40.52 -16.04 16.27
C GLY A 457 39.97 -16.19 17.68
N LEU A 458 38.70 -16.63 17.81
CA LEU A 458 38.11 -16.87 19.14
C LEU A 458 38.74 -18.06 19.85
N GLN A 459 39.17 -19.11 19.15
CA GLN A 459 39.93 -20.23 19.76
C GLN A 459 41.25 -19.75 20.33
N GLN A 460 41.99 -18.92 19.59
CA GLN A 460 43.23 -18.32 20.01
C GLN A 460 43.05 -17.41 21.25
N LEU A 461 41.97 -16.63 21.27
CA LEU A 461 41.57 -15.82 22.41
C LEU A 461 41.36 -16.68 23.67
N LEU A 462 40.54 -17.74 23.54
CA LEU A 462 40.30 -18.66 24.67
C LEU A 462 41.57 -19.31 25.17
N LEU A 463 42.44 -19.79 24.26
CA LEU A 463 43.73 -20.36 24.61
C LEU A 463 44.62 -19.38 25.39
N ASN A 464 44.67 -18.11 24.93
CA ASN A 464 45.45 -17.08 25.62
C ASN A 464 44.92 -16.80 27.04
N LEU A 465 43.58 -16.65 27.18
CA LEU A 465 42.97 -16.35 28.48
C LEU A 465 43.10 -17.54 29.45
N LEU A 466 42.90 -18.77 28.96
CA LEU A 466 43.02 -19.97 29.80
C LEU A 466 44.49 -20.23 30.25
N ASN A 467 45.47 -19.98 29.36
CA ASN A 467 46.88 -20.05 29.75
C ASN A 467 47.24 -18.97 30.78
N ASN A 468 46.67 -17.77 30.70
CA ASN A 468 46.86 -16.74 31.72
C ASN A 468 46.27 -17.15 33.07
N ALA A 469 45.08 -17.74 33.10
CA ALA A 469 44.43 -18.28 34.29
C ALA A 469 45.25 -19.43 34.90
N LYS A 470 45.78 -20.36 34.08
CA LYS A 470 46.67 -21.42 34.51
C LYS A 470 47.93 -20.87 35.21
N ASP A 471 48.58 -19.89 34.56
CA ASP A 471 49.80 -19.28 35.12
C ASP A 471 49.54 -18.53 36.44
N ALA A 472 48.39 -17.87 36.57
CA ALA A 472 47.95 -17.24 37.82
C ALA A 472 47.74 -18.27 38.93
N CYS A 473 47.19 -19.42 38.62
CA CYS A 473 47.03 -20.54 39.56
C CYS A 473 48.38 -21.16 39.99
N ILE A 474 49.28 -21.39 39.01
CA ILE A 474 50.60 -21.97 39.28
C ILE A 474 51.45 -21.06 40.20
N LYS A 475 51.37 -19.74 40.02
CA LYS A 475 52.12 -18.77 40.87
C LYS A 475 51.72 -18.78 42.36
N MET A 476 50.57 -19.36 42.68
CA MET A 476 50.12 -19.51 44.08
C MET A 476 50.96 -20.45 44.92
N GLY A 477 51.71 -21.34 44.30
CA GLY A 477 52.54 -22.31 45.05
C GLY A 477 51.74 -23.44 45.74
N LYS A 478 52.30 -24.05 46.77
CA LYS A 478 51.62 -25.13 47.55
C LYS A 478 50.54 -24.55 48.46
N ILE A 479 49.29 -24.75 48.06
CA ILE A 479 48.11 -24.34 48.81
C ILE A 479 47.24 -25.58 49.10
N THR A 480 46.51 -25.54 50.21
CA THR A 480 45.56 -26.59 50.63
C THR A 480 44.26 -26.64 49.80
N ASP A 481 43.89 -25.52 49.21
CA ASP A 481 42.68 -25.43 48.42
C ASP A 481 42.88 -25.89 46.96
N PRO A 482 41.95 -26.58 46.36
CA PRO A 482 42.04 -26.97 44.94
C PRO A 482 42.13 -25.75 44.03
N LEU A 483 43.03 -25.80 43.04
CA LEU A 483 43.12 -24.78 42.00
C LEU A 483 42.06 -25.07 40.94
N VAL A 484 41.20 -24.05 40.66
CA VAL A 484 40.05 -24.18 39.76
C VAL A 484 40.03 -23.02 38.77
N VAL A 485 39.82 -23.34 37.51
CA VAL A 485 39.50 -22.37 36.47
C VAL A 485 38.11 -22.71 35.94
N ARG A 486 37.19 -21.74 35.99
CA ARG A 486 35.82 -21.92 35.57
C ARG A 486 35.58 -21.14 34.27
N ILE A 487 34.94 -21.79 33.29
CA ILE A 487 34.45 -21.19 32.06
C ILE A 487 32.92 -21.13 32.17
N GLU A 488 32.35 -19.93 32.13
CA GLU A 488 30.90 -19.73 32.15
C GLU A 488 30.42 -19.11 30.84
N LEU A 489 29.48 -19.76 30.18
CA LEU A 489 28.77 -19.24 28.99
C LEU A 489 27.39 -18.76 29.40
N ILE A 490 27.10 -17.48 29.21
CA ILE A 490 25.80 -16.89 29.50
C ILE A 490 25.18 -16.37 28.20
N TYR A 491 24.13 -17.04 27.75
CA TYR A 491 23.40 -16.67 26.54
C TYR A 491 22.26 -15.69 26.90
N LEU A 492 22.34 -14.48 26.36
CA LEU A 492 21.33 -13.41 26.50
C LEU A 492 20.64 -13.20 25.15
N PRO A 493 19.50 -12.49 25.06
CA PRO A 493 18.76 -12.32 23.80
C PRO A 493 19.52 -11.64 22.66
N ASP A 494 20.45 -10.75 22.97
CA ASP A 494 21.18 -9.90 22.02
C ASP A 494 22.70 -10.14 22.00
N GLN A 495 23.23 -10.87 22.97
CA GLN A 495 24.68 -11.09 23.15
C GLN A 495 24.97 -12.39 23.89
N VAL A 496 26.19 -12.86 23.76
CA VAL A 496 26.71 -13.95 24.62
C VAL A 496 27.87 -13.44 25.43
N ARG A 497 27.98 -13.91 26.69
CA ARG A 497 29.08 -13.62 27.57
C ARG A 497 29.87 -14.89 27.82
N ILE A 498 31.19 -14.77 27.72
CA ILE A 498 32.14 -15.83 28.07
C ILE A 498 32.92 -15.31 29.27
N MET A 499 32.82 -15.98 30.39
CA MET A 499 33.56 -15.62 31.62
C MET A 499 34.59 -16.70 31.90
N ILE A 500 35.84 -16.29 32.07
CA ILE A 500 36.93 -17.16 32.49
C ILE A 500 37.35 -16.69 33.88
N ILE A 501 37.13 -17.54 34.88
CA ILE A 501 37.29 -17.22 36.31
C ILE A 501 38.34 -18.14 36.88
N ASP A 502 39.41 -17.59 37.43
CA ASP A 502 40.43 -18.33 38.15
C ASP A 502 40.43 -17.99 39.64
N ASN A 503 40.95 -18.90 40.47
CA ASN A 503 41.20 -18.68 41.88
C ASN A 503 42.70 -18.52 42.19
N GLY A 504 43.48 -18.01 41.21
CA GLY A 504 44.91 -17.75 41.31
C GLY A 504 45.26 -16.49 42.14
N ILE A 505 46.45 -15.92 41.87
CA ILE A 505 46.97 -14.74 42.60
C ILE A 505 46.10 -13.47 42.42
N GLY A 506 45.22 -13.43 41.41
CA GLY A 506 44.39 -12.27 41.11
C GLY A 506 45.14 -11.09 40.48
N ILE A 507 44.48 -9.92 40.46
CA ILE A 507 44.98 -8.65 39.92
C ILE A 507 45.25 -7.72 41.11
N GLU A 508 46.46 -7.14 41.20
CA GLU A 508 46.88 -6.27 42.32
C GLU A 508 46.22 -4.87 42.25
N ASP A 509 45.91 -4.36 41.05
CA ASP A 509 45.31 -3.05 40.86
C ASP A 509 44.36 -3.06 39.63
N GLU A 510 43.09 -2.76 39.84
CA GLU A 510 42.05 -2.67 38.76
C GLU A 510 42.28 -1.47 37.83
N THR A 511 43.12 -0.51 38.20
CA THR A 511 43.44 0.68 37.39
C THR A 511 44.60 0.45 36.41
N THR A 512 45.27 -0.70 36.51
CA THR A 512 46.38 -1.02 35.62
C THR A 512 45.85 -1.32 34.21
N PRO A 513 46.39 -0.67 33.16
CA PRO A 513 45.95 -0.93 31.79
C PRO A 513 46.48 -2.28 31.29
N LEU A 514 45.86 -3.37 31.75
CA LEU A 514 46.22 -4.77 31.40
C LEU A 514 46.16 -5.04 29.88
N GLU A 515 45.50 -4.20 29.17
CA GLU A 515 45.30 -4.32 27.70
C GLU A 515 46.39 -3.63 26.86
N GLN A 516 47.31 -2.94 27.50
CA GLN A 516 48.46 -2.37 26.75
C GLN A 516 49.35 -3.49 26.22
N ALA A 517 49.66 -3.42 24.93
CA ALA A 517 50.58 -4.33 24.31
C ALA A 517 51.92 -4.31 25.11
N PHE A 518 52.46 -5.52 25.39
CA PHE A 518 53.72 -5.71 26.10
C PHE A 518 53.70 -5.50 27.62
N TYR A 519 52.54 -5.24 28.22
CA TYR A 519 52.42 -5.30 29.65
C TYR A 519 52.46 -6.77 30.13
N THR A 520 53.44 -7.14 30.90
CA THR A 520 53.58 -8.50 31.41
C THR A 520 54.25 -8.50 32.80
N THR A 521 53.71 -9.30 33.68
CA THR A 521 54.33 -9.62 35.01
C THR A 521 55.15 -10.93 34.97
N LYS A 522 55.29 -11.54 33.76
CA LYS A 522 56.04 -12.79 33.55
C LYS A 522 57.45 -12.48 33.11
N LYS A 523 58.45 -13.18 33.71
CA LYS A 523 59.91 -13.02 33.40
C LYS A 523 60.19 -13.34 31.90
N ASP A 524 59.44 -14.28 31.33
CA ASP A 524 59.65 -14.80 29.97
C ASP A 524 58.44 -14.57 29.06
N GLY A 525 57.59 -13.57 29.32
CA GLY A 525 56.39 -13.30 28.55
C GLY A 525 56.46 -12.00 27.75
N LEU A 526 56.16 -12.04 26.44
CA LEU A 526 56.14 -10.88 25.54
C LEU A 526 55.04 -9.84 25.84
N GLY A 527 54.07 -10.15 26.70
CA GLY A 527 52.91 -9.27 26.95
C GLY A 527 51.97 -9.05 25.75
N LEU A 528 52.08 -9.89 24.71
CA LEU A 528 51.30 -9.77 23.48
C LEU A 528 49.95 -10.49 23.55
N GLY A 529 49.76 -11.43 24.49
CA GLY A 529 48.58 -12.28 24.54
C GLY A 529 47.26 -11.51 24.68
N LEU A 530 47.22 -10.51 25.57
CA LEU A 530 46.02 -9.69 25.79
C LEU A 530 45.77 -8.69 24.67
N ALA A 531 46.83 -8.17 24.01
CA ALA A 531 46.68 -7.32 22.82
C ALA A 531 46.05 -8.09 21.66
N ILE A 532 46.46 -9.35 21.44
CA ILE A 532 45.83 -10.23 20.42
C ILE A 532 44.35 -10.51 20.79
N CYS A 533 44.07 -10.74 22.10
CA CYS A 533 42.70 -10.92 22.54
C CYS A 533 41.83 -9.69 22.25
N ARG A 534 42.35 -8.49 22.48
CA ARG A 534 41.66 -7.23 22.17
C ARG A 534 41.37 -7.08 20.67
N ASP A 535 42.38 -7.30 19.82
CA ASP A 535 42.20 -7.24 18.35
C ASP A 535 41.10 -8.21 17.85
N VAL A 536 41.06 -9.43 18.40
CA VAL A 536 40.04 -10.41 18.08
C VAL A 536 38.66 -9.90 18.50
N ILE A 537 38.52 -9.36 19.71
CA ILE A 537 37.24 -8.88 20.25
C ILE A 537 36.74 -7.65 19.50
N GLU A 538 37.59 -6.66 19.20
CA GLU A 538 37.25 -5.45 18.42
C GLU A 538 36.76 -5.80 17.01
N ASN A 539 37.39 -6.81 16.38
CA ASN A 539 36.95 -7.30 15.06
C ASN A 539 35.58 -7.99 15.07
N HIS A 540 35.06 -8.30 16.25
CA HIS A 540 33.74 -8.90 16.47
C HIS A 540 32.76 -7.94 17.15
N ASP A 541 33.05 -6.63 17.19
CA ASP A 541 32.24 -5.62 17.87
C ASP A 541 31.94 -5.95 19.33
N GLY A 542 32.84 -6.71 19.95
CA GLY A 542 32.74 -7.19 21.32
C GLY A 542 33.41 -6.28 22.35
N ILE A 543 33.27 -6.66 23.61
CA ILE A 543 33.85 -5.95 24.75
C ILE A 543 34.55 -6.96 25.66
N MET A 544 35.74 -6.63 26.20
CA MET A 544 36.46 -7.42 27.21
C MET A 544 36.57 -6.62 28.50
N LYS A 545 36.30 -7.27 29.65
CA LYS A 545 36.39 -6.68 30.99
C LYS A 545 37.12 -7.58 31.93
N TYR A 546 37.77 -6.96 32.93
CA TYR A 546 38.51 -7.65 34.00
C TYR A 546 37.94 -7.24 35.34
N SER A 547 37.87 -8.19 36.26
CA SER A 547 37.44 -7.93 37.64
C SER A 547 38.12 -8.88 38.61
N SER A 548 38.35 -8.41 39.83
CA SER A 548 38.90 -9.22 40.92
C SER A 548 37.83 -10.14 41.50
N VAL A 549 38.18 -11.38 41.81
CA VAL A 549 37.28 -12.38 42.42
C VAL A 549 37.65 -12.53 43.91
N LYS A 550 36.64 -12.48 44.79
CA LYS A 550 36.84 -12.71 46.23
C LYS A 550 36.77 -14.21 46.58
N PRO A 551 37.58 -14.75 47.49
CA PRO A 551 38.63 -14.05 48.28
C PRO A 551 39.90 -13.75 47.49
N ARG A 552 40.09 -14.37 46.30
CA ARG A 552 41.24 -14.20 45.40
C ARG A 552 40.91 -14.71 44.01
N GLY A 553 41.61 -14.23 42.98
CA GLY A 553 41.46 -14.65 41.59
C GLY A 553 41.10 -13.50 40.64
N CYS A 554 40.97 -13.83 39.39
CA CYS A 554 40.59 -12.91 38.32
C CYS A 554 39.41 -13.48 37.54
N CYS A 555 38.52 -12.61 37.11
CA CYS A 555 37.48 -12.89 36.14
C CYS A 555 37.73 -12.06 34.89
N VAL A 556 37.85 -12.71 33.74
CA VAL A 556 37.86 -12.07 32.43
C VAL A 556 36.53 -12.34 31.77
N GLU A 557 35.77 -11.28 31.50
CA GLU A 557 34.46 -11.31 30.80
C GLU A 557 34.64 -10.84 29.37
N VAL A 558 34.24 -11.68 28.40
CA VAL A 558 34.17 -11.37 26.97
C VAL A 558 32.73 -11.34 26.55
N ILE A 559 32.28 -10.22 25.98
CA ILE A 559 30.93 -9.98 25.55
C ILE A 559 30.93 -9.90 24.01
N LEU A 560 30.19 -10.77 23.35
CA LEU A 560 30.07 -10.81 21.89
C LEU A 560 28.61 -10.59 21.50
N PRO A 561 28.29 -9.57 20.70
CA PRO A 561 26.94 -9.35 20.21
C PRO A 561 26.56 -10.41 19.15
N TYR A 562 25.29 -10.82 19.13
CA TYR A 562 24.76 -11.56 18.00
C TYR A 562 24.64 -10.61 16.80
N GLN A 563 25.29 -10.90 15.70
CA GLN A 563 25.10 -10.13 14.48
C GLN A 563 23.68 -10.37 13.98
N LYS A 564 22.90 -9.29 13.87
CA LYS A 564 21.61 -9.32 13.18
C LYS A 564 21.90 -9.71 11.72
N GLY A 565 21.41 -10.88 11.32
CA GLY A 565 21.52 -11.41 9.97
C GLY A 565 20.71 -10.59 8.96
#